data_a81b1fb74ab61d729275ea17ce8a5819
#
_entry.id   a81b1fb74ab61d729275ea17ce8a5819
#
_cell.length_a   1.000
_cell.length_b   1.000
_cell.length_c   1.000
_cell.angle_alpha   90.00
_cell.angle_beta   90.00
_cell.angle_gamma   90.00
#
_symmetry.space_group_name_H-M   'P 1'
#
loop_
_entity.id
_entity.type
_entity.pdbx_description
1 polymer ?
#
loop_
_entity_poly.entity_id
_entity_poly.type
_entity_poly.pdbx_seq_one_letter_code
_entity_poly.pdbx_strand_id
1 'polypeptide(L)'
;LTDKGDGLWECLTRPGKKTRTGVELTFGDGLLTATVEAVQPDGNRLIRFHYEGIFLEILDKLGTMPLPPYIKEKLDDPERYQTVYFTTELLDALKAKGVKLAFVTLHVGLGTFRPVKEDEITDHIMHSEYYIMDEETAGIINDTRAAGGKIWAVGTTATRTLETIAADDGTVRAQSGWTDIFIYPGYKFKAVDHLVTNFHLPESTLMMLISAFATREMVMNAYQEAIKEEYRFFSFGDSMLLY
;
A
#
# COMPACT_ATOMS: atom_id res chain seq x y z
N LEU A 1 11.98 -7.25 6.05
CA LEU A 1 10.93 -7.77 5.15
C LEU A 1 10.26 -9.01 5.75
N THR A 2 11.02 -10.01 6.13
CA THR A 2 10.47 -11.30 6.58
C THR A 2 11.28 -11.83 7.75
N ASP A 3 10.61 -12.14 8.85
CA ASP A 3 11.18 -12.86 9.98
C ASP A 3 11.41 -14.33 9.60
N LYS A 4 12.62 -14.83 9.80
CA LYS A 4 13.02 -16.22 9.55
C LYS A 4 13.18 -17.03 10.85
N GLY A 5 12.89 -16.41 12.00
CA GLY A 5 13.08 -16.96 13.33
C GLY A 5 14.48 -16.73 13.90
N ASP A 6 14.62 -16.92 15.22
CA ASP A 6 15.87 -16.81 15.96
C ASP A 6 16.67 -15.51 15.72
N GLY A 7 15.96 -14.37 15.56
CA GLY A 7 16.56 -13.08 15.29
C GLY A 7 17.12 -12.92 13.88
N LEU A 8 16.90 -13.89 12.98
CA LEU A 8 17.29 -13.80 11.58
C LEU A 8 16.18 -13.19 10.76
N TRP A 9 16.50 -12.16 10.00
CA TRP A 9 15.55 -11.43 9.16
C TRP A 9 16.06 -11.29 7.73
N GLU A 10 15.16 -11.40 6.79
CA GLU A 10 15.41 -10.98 5.42
C GLU A 10 15.13 -9.50 5.30
N CYS A 11 16.14 -8.72 4.91
CA CYS A 11 16.12 -7.26 4.94
C CYS A 11 16.52 -6.63 3.61
N LEU A 12 15.91 -5.49 3.30
CA LEU A 12 16.45 -4.56 2.32
C LEU A 12 17.46 -3.63 3.00
N THR A 13 18.59 -3.40 2.35
CA THR A 13 19.65 -2.54 2.90
C THR A 13 20.11 -1.48 1.91
N ARG A 14 20.35 -0.26 2.41
CA ARG A 14 20.89 0.84 1.61
C ARG A 14 21.96 1.61 2.40
N PRO A 15 23.16 1.83 1.86
CA PRO A 15 23.66 1.35 0.56
C PRO A 15 24.12 -0.12 0.63
N GLY A 16 23.71 -0.92 -0.37
CA GLY A 16 24.04 -2.35 -0.43
C GLY A 16 25.55 -2.66 -0.42
N LYS A 17 26.41 -1.73 -0.87
CA LYS A 17 27.87 -1.89 -0.84
C LYS A 17 28.46 -1.97 0.57
N LYS A 18 27.77 -1.42 1.58
CA LYS A 18 28.22 -1.42 2.98
C LYS A 18 27.69 -2.62 3.79
N THR A 19 26.79 -3.42 3.22
CA THR A 19 26.13 -4.56 3.88
C THR A 19 26.49 -5.87 3.16
N ARG A 20 27.79 -6.19 3.15
CA ARG A 20 28.32 -7.46 2.63
C ARG A 20 28.26 -8.52 3.72
N THR A 21 28.28 -9.79 3.34
CA THR A 21 28.36 -10.92 4.27
C THR A 21 29.52 -10.73 5.27
N GLY A 22 29.26 -10.97 6.55
CA GLY A 22 30.21 -10.83 7.66
C GLY A 22 30.34 -9.41 8.23
N VAL A 23 29.62 -8.42 7.68
CA VAL A 23 29.64 -7.06 8.22
C VAL A 23 28.77 -7.00 9.47
N GLU A 24 29.30 -6.41 10.53
CA GLU A 24 28.56 -6.06 11.73
C GLU A 24 27.96 -4.65 11.60
N LEU A 25 26.72 -4.51 12.00
CA LEU A 25 25.94 -3.28 11.99
C LEU A 25 25.61 -2.90 13.43
N THR A 26 25.63 -1.61 13.73
CA THR A 26 25.29 -1.08 15.04
C THR A 26 24.28 0.05 14.88
N PHE A 27 23.26 0.05 15.71
CA PHE A 27 22.17 1.02 15.70
C PHE A 27 21.97 1.59 17.11
N GLY A 28 21.67 2.89 17.21
CA GLY A 28 21.34 3.58 18.48
C GLY A 28 22.41 3.42 19.53
N ASP A 29 23.65 3.75 19.21
CA ASP A 29 24.80 3.69 20.13
C ASP A 29 24.99 2.31 20.79
N GLY A 30 24.66 1.24 20.06
CA GLY A 30 24.83 -0.14 20.53
C GLY A 30 23.55 -0.77 21.12
N LEU A 31 22.44 -0.07 21.14
CA LEU A 31 21.16 -0.62 21.61
C LEU A 31 20.70 -1.84 20.80
N LEU A 32 21.05 -1.88 19.51
CA LEU A 32 20.83 -2.99 18.60
C LEU A 32 22.08 -3.22 17.76
N THR A 33 22.53 -4.46 17.70
CA THR A 33 23.58 -4.87 16.77
C THR A 33 23.08 -5.96 15.83
N ALA A 34 23.73 -6.12 14.70
CA ALA A 34 23.35 -7.15 13.76
C ALA A 34 24.52 -7.60 12.90
N THR A 35 24.47 -8.83 12.44
CA THR A 35 25.46 -9.43 11.53
C THR A 35 24.79 -9.76 10.20
N VAL A 36 25.40 -9.32 9.10
CA VAL A 36 24.95 -9.71 7.75
C VAL A 36 25.43 -11.12 7.47
N GLU A 37 24.54 -12.11 7.51
CA GLU A 37 24.88 -13.51 7.30
C GLU A 37 25.02 -13.88 5.81
N ALA A 38 24.15 -13.33 4.95
CA ALA A 38 24.20 -13.60 3.52
C ALA A 38 23.63 -12.45 2.67
N VAL A 39 24.06 -12.42 1.41
CA VAL A 39 23.47 -11.60 0.35
C VAL A 39 22.70 -12.54 -0.58
N GLN A 40 21.40 -12.32 -0.73
CA GLN A 40 20.53 -13.11 -1.58
C GLN A 40 20.69 -12.72 -3.08
N PRO A 41 20.35 -13.61 -4.02
CA PRO A 41 20.43 -13.33 -5.46
C PRO A 41 19.60 -12.12 -5.92
N ASP A 42 18.48 -11.86 -5.26
CA ASP A 42 17.58 -10.72 -5.49
C ASP A 42 18.09 -9.40 -4.89
N GLY A 43 19.22 -9.45 -4.19
CA GLY A 43 19.84 -8.30 -3.54
C GLY A 43 19.40 -8.06 -2.10
N ASN A 44 18.47 -8.85 -1.55
CA ASN A 44 18.12 -8.84 -0.13
C ASN A 44 19.30 -9.37 0.72
N ARG A 45 19.27 -9.11 2.04
CA ARG A 45 20.26 -9.60 3.00
C ARG A 45 19.55 -10.44 4.05
N LEU A 46 20.20 -11.52 4.43
CA LEU A 46 19.88 -12.20 5.66
C LEU A 46 20.71 -11.57 6.77
N ILE A 47 20.04 -10.98 7.74
CA ILE A 47 20.65 -10.22 8.84
C ILE A 47 20.18 -10.84 10.15
N ARG A 48 21.11 -11.23 10.99
CA ARG A 48 20.86 -11.67 12.34
C ARG A 48 20.98 -10.51 13.29
N PHE A 49 19.90 -10.18 13.98
CA PHE A 49 19.89 -9.14 15.00
C PHE A 49 20.24 -9.72 16.37
N HIS A 50 21.06 -8.99 17.12
CA HIS A 50 21.48 -9.31 18.48
C HIS A 50 20.95 -8.20 19.40
N TYR A 51 20.10 -8.57 20.35
CA TYR A 51 19.41 -7.64 21.23
C TYR A 51 19.07 -8.29 22.57
N GLU A 52 18.84 -7.46 23.57
CA GLU A 52 18.29 -7.86 24.86
C GLU A 52 16.89 -7.27 25.01
N GLY A 53 15.92 -8.10 25.43
CA GLY A 53 14.53 -7.67 25.60
C GLY A 53 13.62 -7.94 24.40
N ILE A 54 12.65 -7.07 24.18
CA ILE A 54 11.63 -7.24 23.13
C ILE A 54 12.08 -6.50 21.86
N PHE A 55 12.33 -7.25 20.79
CA PHE A 55 12.85 -6.71 19.52
C PHE A 55 12.00 -5.57 18.95
N LEU A 56 10.67 -5.73 18.97
CA LEU A 56 9.76 -4.72 18.43
C LEU A 56 9.81 -3.40 19.21
N GLU A 57 10.00 -3.44 20.53
CA GLU A 57 10.18 -2.24 21.36
C GLU A 57 11.48 -1.51 21.06
N ILE A 58 12.52 -2.27 20.71
CA ILE A 58 13.82 -1.70 20.30
C ILE A 58 13.68 -1.06 18.92
N LEU A 59 12.99 -1.73 17.99
CA LEU A 59 12.72 -1.17 16.67
C LEU A 59 11.87 0.10 16.76
N ASP A 60 10.89 0.16 17.65
CA ASP A 60 10.07 1.35 17.86
C ASP A 60 10.89 2.56 18.34
N LYS A 61 11.90 2.31 19.18
CA LYS A 61 12.83 3.35 19.65
C LYS A 61 13.83 3.81 18.60
N LEU A 62 14.28 2.91 17.74
CA LEU A 62 15.35 3.16 16.76
C LEU A 62 14.82 3.43 15.36
N GLY A 63 13.64 2.90 15.08
CA GLY A 63 13.03 2.95 13.77
C GLY A 63 12.58 4.36 13.39
N THR A 64 12.66 4.66 12.13
CA THR A 64 11.95 5.77 11.53
C THR A 64 11.08 5.21 10.42
N MET A 65 9.90 5.77 10.26
CA MET A 65 9.00 5.37 9.18
C MET A 65 9.72 5.50 7.83
N PRO A 66 9.79 4.44 7.01
CA PRO A 66 10.40 4.54 5.69
C PRO A 66 9.51 5.40 4.78
N LEU A 67 10.04 6.55 4.40
CA LEU A 67 9.37 7.45 3.47
C LEU A 67 9.68 7.07 2.03
N PRO A 68 8.73 7.26 1.10
CA PRO A 68 9.00 7.13 -0.32
C PRO A 68 10.17 8.00 -0.79
N PRO A 69 10.92 7.57 -1.84
CA PRO A 69 12.14 8.26 -2.26
C PRO A 69 11.99 9.71 -2.70
N TYR A 70 10.77 10.13 -3.02
CA TYR A 70 10.47 11.50 -3.42
C TYR A 70 10.31 12.45 -2.23
N ILE A 71 10.10 11.94 -1.01
CA ILE A 71 10.07 12.73 0.21
C ILE A 71 11.52 12.87 0.71
N LYS A 72 12.08 14.07 0.61
CA LYS A 72 13.47 14.35 0.97
C LYS A 72 13.60 15.00 2.33
N GLU A 73 12.55 15.60 2.81
CA GLU A 73 12.51 16.26 4.11
C GLU A 73 12.17 15.27 5.23
N LYS A 74 12.79 15.46 6.38
CA LYS A 74 12.48 14.70 7.58
C LYS A 74 11.13 15.19 8.11
N LEU A 75 10.19 14.28 8.35
CA LEU A 75 8.91 14.64 8.95
C LEU A 75 9.12 15.01 10.42
N ASP A 76 8.63 16.17 10.81
CA ASP A 76 8.59 16.59 12.23
C ASP A 76 7.56 15.74 13.00
N ASP A 77 6.53 15.26 12.30
CA ASP A 77 5.47 14.41 12.83
C ASP A 77 5.28 13.20 11.87
N PRO A 78 5.74 12.00 12.27
CA PRO A 78 5.61 10.80 11.44
C PRO A 78 4.17 10.42 11.12
N GLU A 79 3.20 10.78 11.97
CA GLU A 79 1.79 10.48 11.75
C GLU A 79 1.21 11.25 10.57
N ARG A 80 1.79 12.38 10.20
CA ARG A 80 1.37 13.16 9.02
C ARG A 80 1.58 12.44 7.69
N TYR A 81 2.42 11.41 7.66
CA TYR A 81 2.61 10.58 6.47
C TYR A 81 1.54 9.50 6.33
N GLN A 82 0.92 9.10 7.42
CA GLN A 82 -0.18 8.16 7.35
C GLN A 82 -1.38 8.85 6.74
N THR A 83 -1.82 8.37 5.61
CA THR A 83 -3.03 8.87 4.97
C THR A 83 -4.24 8.38 5.76
N VAL A 84 -4.70 9.22 6.68
CA VAL A 84 -5.97 9.01 7.36
C VAL A 84 -7.03 9.78 6.57
N TYR A 85 -7.77 9.07 5.73
CA TYR A 85 -8.85 9.68 4.95
C TYR A 85 -10.04 10.10 5.81
N PHE A 86 -10.21 9.43 6.96
CA PHE A 86 -11.37 9.61 7.80
C PHE A 86 -10.99 9.72 9.26
N THR A 87 -11.53 10.76 9.93
CA THR A 87 -11.50 10.84 11.39
C THR A 87 -12.56 9.91 11.99
N THR A 88 -12.44 9.60 13.29
CA THR A 88 -13.42 8.79 14.01
C THR A 88 -14.82 9.40 13.90
N GLU A 89 -14.93 10.72 14.03
CA GLU A 89 -16.20 11.46 13.92
C GLU A 89 -16.84 11.30 12.54
N LEU A 90 -16.04 11.32 11.47
CA LEU A 90 -16.56 11.11 10.12
C LEU A 90 -17.04 9.68 9.91
N LEU A 91 -16.29 8.69 10.41
CA LEU A 91 -16.71 7.27 10.34
C LEU A 91 -18.03 7.05 11.11
N ASP A 92 -18.17 7.66 12.27
CA ASP A 92 -19.40 7.56 13.06
C ASP A 92 -20.58 8.29 12.37
N ALA A 93 -20.32 9.43 11.75
CA ALA A 93 -21.32 10.13 10.94
C ALA A 93 -21.77 9.30 9.73
N LEU A 94 -20.87 8.58 9.08
CA LEU A 94 -21.20 7.66 7.99
C LEU A 94 -22.06 6.49 8.48
N LYS A 95 -21.68 5.87 9.60
CA LYS A 95 -22.49 4.81 10.24
C LYS A 95 -23.89 5.30 10.61
N ALA A 96 -24.00 6.50 11.18
CA ALA A 96 -25.30 7.10 11.52
C ALA A 96 -26.20 7.35 10.30
N LYS A 97 -25.59 7.50 9.11
CA LYS A 97 -26.31 7.58 7.82
C LYS A 97 -26.62 6.21 7.20
N GLY A 98 -26.29 5.12 7.88
CA GLY A 98 -26.54 3.75 7.41
C GLY A 98 -25.45 3.21 6.48
N VAL A 99 -24.29 3.89 6.36
CA VAL A 99 -23.14 3.37 5.62
C VAL A 99 -22.50 2.25 6.43
N LYS A 100 -22.34 1.09 5.81
CA LYS A 100 -21.63 -0.04 6.41
C LYS A 100 -20.12 0.13 6.18
N LEU A 101 -19.33 -0.09 7.20
CA LEU A 101 -17.88 -0.07 7.13
C LEU A 101 -17.34 -1.49 7.11
N ALA A 102 -16.43 -1.77 6.19
CA ALA A 102 -15.78 -3.06 6.02
C ALA A 102 -14.28 -2.83 5.78
N PHE A 103 -13.44 -3.75 6.24
CA PHE A 103 -11.99 -3.58 6.21
C PHE A 103 -11.31 -4.75 5.52
N VAL A 104 -10.32 -4.44 4.71
CA VAL A 104 -9.43 -5.41 4.09
C VAL A 104 -7.98 -5.11 4.46
N THR A 105 -7.14 -6.13 4.48
CA THR A 105 -5.71 -5.97 4.72
C THR A 105 -4.93 -6.28 3.45
N LEU A 106 -3.98 -5.43 3.11
CA LEU A 106 -2.97 -5.70 2.09
C LEU A 106 -1.60 -5.33 2.67
N HIS A 107 -0.68 -6.28 2.68
CA HIS A 107 0.71 -6.04 3.06
C HIS A 107 1.46 -5.46 1.86
N VAL A 108 1.49 -4.13 1.80
CA VAL A 108 2.05 -3.39 0.66
C VAL A 108 3.57 -3.47 0.68
N GLY A 109 4.15 -3.94 -0.42
CA GLY A 109 5.59 -3.98 -0.62
C GLY A 109 6.16 -2.67 -1.19
N LEU A 110 7.48 -2.49 -1.08
CA LEU A 110 8.19 -1.33 -1.62
C LEU A 110 8.05 -1.19 -3.16
N GLY A 111 7.69 -2.26 -3.83
CA GLY A 111 7.53 -2.29 -5.29
C GLY A 111 6.41 -1.40 -5.81
N THR A 112 5.34 -1.21 -5.03
CA THR A 112 4.16 -0.40 -5.41
C THR A 112 4.52 1.07 -5.70
N PHE A 113 5.62 1.57 -5.15
CA PHE A 113 6.07 2.95 -5.34
C PHE A 113 7.17 3.10 -6.40
N ARG A 114 7.49 2.03 -7.14
CA ARG A 114 8.47 2.10 -8.22
C ARG A 114 7.80 2.65 -9.48
N PRO A 115 8.47 3.57 -10.21
CA PRO A 115 8.01 3.96 -11.54
C PRO A 115 7.99 2.77 -12.48
N VAL A 116 7.02 2.75 -13.37
CA VAL A 116 7.00 1.84 -14.52
C VAL A 116 8.12 2.25 -15.46
N LYS A 117 8.95 1.30 -15.86
CA LYS A 117 10.12 1.55 -16.71
C LYS A 117 9.97 0.95 -18.11
N GLU A 118 8.99 0.10 -18.25
CA GLU A 118 8.70 -0.62 -19.49
C GLU A 118 8.00 0.32 -20.47
N ASP A 119 8.41 0.28 -21.73
CA ASP A 119 7.78 1.05 -22.82
C ASP A 119 6.38 0.51 -23.15
N GLU A 120 6.20 -0.81 -23.00
CA GLU A 120 4.92 -1.48 -23.17
C GLU A 120 4.32 -1.87 -21.82
N ILE A 121 3.10 -1.42 -21.55
CA ILE A 121 2.39 -1.67 -20.28
C ILE A 121 2.27 -3.17 -19.97
N THR A 122 2.08 -3.99 -21.00
CA THR A 122 1.90 -5.44 -20.88
C THR A 122 3.14 -6.18 -20.39
N ASP A 123 4.31 -5.56 -20.50
CA ASP A 123 5.58 -6.13 -20.06
C ASP A 123 5.87 -5.86 -18.57
N HIS A 124 5.07 -4.98 -17.95
CA HIS A 124 5.24 -4.66 -16.54
C HIS A 124 4.79 -5.81 -15.63
N ILE A 125 5.71 -6.26 -14.78
CA ILE A 125 5.45 -7.30 -13.78
C ILE A 125 5.16 -6.64 -12.44
N MET A 126 3.92 -6.77 -11.99
CA MET A 126 3.52 -6.30 -10.66
C MET A 126 4.15 -7.13 -9.55
N HIS A 127 4.53 -6.46 -8.48
CA HIS A 127 4.97 -7.13 -7.26
C HIS A 127 3.81 -7.83 -6.57
N SER A 128 4.11 -9.03 -6.08
CA SER A 128 3.14 -9.81 -5.31
C SER A 128 3.02 -9.27 -3.89
N GLU A 129 1.79 -9.06 -3.43
CA GLU A 129 1.45 -8.54 -2.11
C GLU A 129 0.42 -9.44 -1.45
N TYR A 130 0.57 -9.66 -0.13
CA TYR A 130 -0.30 -10.57 0.61
C TYR A 130 -1.55 -9.84 1.10
N TYR A 131 -2.72 -10.39 0.80
CA TYR A 131 -4.01 -9.82 1.23
C TYR A 131 -4.77 -10.74 2.18
N ILE A 132 -5.66 -10.14 2.96
CA ILE A 132 -6.59 -10.84 3.86
C ILE A 132 -7.95 -10.15 3.77
N MET A 133 -9.01 -10.98 3.61
CA MET A 133 -10.41 -10.61 3.78
C MET A 133 -11.09 -11.64 4.67
N ASP A 134 -11.76 -11.19 5.72
CA ASP A 134 -12.50 -12.05 6.63
C ASP A 134 -13.95 -12.29 6.17
N GLU A 135 -14.65 -13.20 6.88
CA GLU A 135 -16.03 -13.56 6.56
C GLU A 135 -17.01 -12.41 6.80
N GLU A 136 -16.79 -11.61 7.85
CA GLU A 136 -17.65 -10.47 8.17
C GLU A 136 -17.61 -9.44 7.04
N THR A 137 -16.41 -9.07 6.60
CA THR A 137 -16.21 -8.13 5.49
C THR A 137 -16.83 -8.65 4.20
N ALA A 138 -16.58 -9.91 3.85
CA ALA A 138 -17.18 -10.53 2.66
C ALA A 138 -18.71 -10.54 2.72
N GLY A 139 -19.29 -10.86 3.87
CA GLY A 139 -20.73 -10.82 4.11
C GLY A 139 -21.31 -9.41 3.92
N ILE A 140 -20.69 -8.39 4.53
CA ILE A 140 -21.12 -6.98 4.41
C ILE A 140 -21.14 -6.54 2.94
N ILE A 141 -20.12 -6.87 2.17
CA ILE A 141 -20.01 -6.50 0.75
C ILE A 141 -21.09 -7.19 -0.08
N ASN A 142 -21.24 -8.50 0.06
CA ASN A 142 -22.22 -9.27 -0.71
C ASN A 142 -23.66 -8.86 -0.38
N ASP A 143 -23.99 -8.67 0.89
CA ASP A 143 -25.32 -8.22 1.33
C ASP A 143 -25.63 -6.82 0.81
N THR A 144 -24.63 -5.94 0.81
CA THR A 144 -24.77 -4.58 0.28
C THR A 144 -25.09 -4.61 -1.21
N ARG A 145 -24.37 -5.43 -1.99
CA ARG A 145 -24.63 -5.60 -3.43
C ARG A 145 -25.99 -6.24 -3.69
N ALA A 146 -26.33 -7.29 -2.96
CA ALA A 146 -27.62 -7.96 -3.08
C ALA A 146 -28.81 -7.01 -2.81
N ALA A 147 -28.62 -6.03 -1.92
CA ALA A 147 -29.58 -4.97 -1.64
C ALA A 147 -29.57 -3.81 -2.66
N GLY A 148 -28.77 -3.89 -3.72
CA GLY A 148 -28.61 -2.82 -4.73
C GLY A 148 -27.75 -1.64 -4.27
N GLY A 149 -27.02 -1.79 -3.17
CA GLY A 149 -26.08 -0.80 -2.66
C GLY A 149 -24.79 -0.75 -3.48
N LYS A 150 -23.95 0.24 -3.18
CA LYS A 150 -22.70 0.53 -3.87
C LYS A 150 -21.50 0.30 -2.98
N ILE A 151 -20.42 -0.19 -3.57
CA ILE A 151 -19.17 -0.46 -2.89
C ILE A 151 -18.19 0.69 -3.17
N TRP A 152 -17.79 1.36 -2.10
CA TRP A 152 -16.86 2.46 -2.10
C TRP A 152 -15.51 1.97 -1.58
N ALA A 153 -14.53 1.85 -2.45
CA ALA A 153 -13.16 1.58 -2.02
C ALA A 153 -12.49 2.86 -1.54
N VAL A 154 -11.84 2.79 -0.40
CA VAL A 154 -10.98 3.88 0.12
C VAL A 154 -9.55 3.44 0.01
N GLY A 155 -8.84 4.04 -0.94
CA GLY A 155 -7.47 3.71 -1.32
C GLY A 155 -7.37 2.63 -2.41
N THR A 156 -6.29 2.73 -3.18
CA THR A 156 -5.94 1.76 -4.22
C THR A 156 -5.64 0.38 -3.65
N THR A 157 -5.21 0.31 -2.40
CA THR A 157 -5.01 -0.93 -1.63
C THR A 157 -6.30 -1.72 -1.51
N ALA A 158 -7.39 -1.08 -1.05
CA ALA A 158 -8.70 -1.72 -0.95
C ALA A 158 -9.21 -2.13 -2.34
N THR A 159 -9.04 -1.28 -3.34
CA THR A 159 -9.43 -1.57 -4.74
C THR A 159 -8.73 -2.83 -5.24
N ARG A 160 -7.41 -2.92 -5.13
CA ARG A 160 -6.65 -4.08 -5.61
C ARG A 160 -7.04 -5.36 -4.89
N THR A 161 -7.26 -5.29 -3.58
CA THR A 161 -7.71 -6.44 -2.79
C THR A 161 -9.09 -6.92 -3.26
N LEU A 162 -10.05 -6.01 -3.38
CA LEU A 162 -11.41 -6.34 -3.80
C LEU A 162 -11.46 -6.91 -5.20
N GLU A 163 -10.76 -6.29 -6.16
CA GLU A 163 -10.73 -6.75 -7.55
C GLU A 163 -10.00 -8.08 -7.73
N THR A 164 -9.02 -8.39 -6.87
CA THR A 164 -8.37 -9.70 -6.85
C THR A 164 -9.32 -10.81 -6.42
N ILE A 165 -10.16 -10.54 -5.40
CA ILE A 165 -11.03 -11.52 -4.77
C ILE A 165 -12.34 -11.71 -5.55
N ALA A 166 -12.79 -10.65 -6.22
CA ALA A 166 -14.10 -10.63 -6.85
C ALA A 166 -14.25 -11.66 -7.97
N ALA A 167 -15.32 -12.42 -7.90
CA ALA A 167 -15.82 -13.22 -9.01
C ALA A 167 -16.41 -12.30 -10.12
N ASP A 168 -16.71 -12.87 -11.28
CA ASP A 168 -17.19 -12.09 -12.44
C ASP A 168 -18.57 -11.44 -12.20
N ASP A 169 -19.35 -11.96 -11.27
CA ASP A 169 -20.62 -11.38 -10.82
C ASP A 169 -20.46 -10.31 -9.73
N GLY A 170 -19.22 -10.01 -9.33
CA GLY A 170 -18.86 -9.05 -8.30
C GLY A 170 -19.00 -9.57 -6.88
N THR A 171 -19.33 -10.83 -6.67
CA THR A 171 -19.33 -11.45 -5.33
C THR A 171 -17.89 -11.65 -4.84
N VAL A 172 -17.72 -11.58 -3.52
CA VAL A 172 -16.43 -11.79 -2.86
C VAL A 172 -16.53 -12.90 -1.83
N ARG A 173 -15.39 -13.50 -1.45
CA ARG A 173 -15.31 -14.54 -0.43
C ARG A 173 -14.23 -14.22 0.57
N ALA A 174 -14.42 -14.65 1.80
CA ALA A 174 -13.36 -14.63 2.81
C ALA A 174 -12.21 -15.50 2.35
N GLN A 175 -11.05 -14.90 2.23
CA GLN A 175 -9.81 -15.60 1.85
C GLN A 175 -8.58 -14.76 2.13
N SER A 176 -7.45 -15.41 2.12
CA SER A 176 -6.14 -14.76 2.11
C SER A 176 -5.29 -15.36 1.00
N GLY A 177 -4.36 -14.57 0.49
CA GLY A 177 -3.51 -15.02 -0.62
C GLY A 177 -2.59 -13.91 -1.12
N TRP A 178 -1.95 -14.18 -2.23
CA TRP A 178 -1.07 -13.24 -2.89
C TRP A 178 -1.73 -12.64 -4.12
N THR A 179 -1.53 -11.35 -4.35
CA THR A 179 -2.01 -10.65 -5.53
C THR A 179 -0.87 -9.93 -6.24
N ASP A 180 -0.82 -10.09 -7.53
CA ASP A 180 0.00 -9.35 -8.48
C ASP A 180 -0.89 -8.60 -9.50
N ILE A 181 -2.14 -8.33 -9.12
CA ILE A 181 -3.11 -7.69 -10.02
C ILE A 181 -2.58 -6.35 -10.53
N PHE A 182 -2.54 -6.22 -11.84
CA PHE A 182 -2.19 -4.99 -12.53
C PHE A 182 -3.43 -4.41 -13.21
N ILE A 183 -3.94 -3.31 -12.66
CA ILE A 183 -5.12 -2.62 -13.16
C ILE A 183 -4.67 -1.45 -14.01
N TYR A 184 -5.01 -1.46 -15.30
CA TYR A 184 -4.66 -0.44 -16.28
C TYR A 184 -5.83 -0.20 -17.27
N PRO A 185 -5.80 0.85 -18.09
CA PRO A 185 -6.89 1.17 -18.99
C PRO A 185 -7.39 -0.02 -19.83
N GLY A 186 -8.69 -0.26 -19.80
CA GLY A 186 -9.35 -1.44 -20.38
C GLY A 186 -9.75 -2.50 -19.34
N TYR A 187 -9.28 -2.40 -18.10
CA TYR A 187 -9.74 -3.26 -17.01
C TYR A 187 -11.22 -3.01 -16.71
N LYS A 188 -11.96 -4.09 -16.45
CA LYS A 188 -13.38 -4.03 -16.04
C LYS A 188 -13.50 -4.31 -14.56
N PHE A 189 -13.86 -3.29 -13.79
CA PHE A 189 -14.07 -3.41 -12.37
C PHE A 189 -15.28 -4.30 -12.07
N LYS A 190 -15.13 -5.19 -11.09
CA LYS A 190 -16.11 -6.20 -10.71
C LYS A 190 -16.76 -5.87 -9.36
N ALA A 191 -15.95 -5.48 -8.38
CA ALA A 191 -16.38 -5.28 -7.00
C ALA A 191 -16.49 -3.81 -6.61
N VAL A 192 -15.71 -2.91 -7.21
CA VAL A 192 -15.62 -1.51 -6.81
C VAL A 192 -16.48 -0.64 -7.71
N ASP A 193 -17.47 0.05 -7.13
CA ASP A 193 -18.30 1.02 -7.85
C ASP A 193 -17.74 2.43 -7.80
N HIS A 194 -17.11 2.83 -6.68
CA HIS A 194 -16.57 4.16 -6.44
C HIS A 194 -15.23 4.07 -5.70
N LEU A 195 -14.35 5.02 -5.98
CA LEU A 195 -12.99 5.03 -5.42
C LEU A 195 -12.66 6.40 -4.83
N VAL A 196 -12.26 6.42 -3.56
CA VAL A 196 -11.60 7.56 -2.91
C VAL A 196 -10.11 7.28 -2.87
N THR A 197 -9.29 8.16 -3.42
CA THR A 197 -7.84 7.97 -3.48
C THR A 197 -7.08 9.28 -3.52
N ASN A 198 -5.76 9.25 -3.26
CA ASN A 198 -4.89 10.42 -3.39
C ASN A 198 -4.62 10.77 -4.87
N PHE A 199 -3.96 11.90 -5.07
CA PHE A 199 -3.30 12.22 -6.32
C PHE A 199 -1.97 11.48 -6.41
N HIS A 200 -1.80 10.67 -7.46
CA HIS A 200 -0.67 9.76 -7.63
C HIS A 200 0.45 10.36 -8.50
N LEU A 201 1.66 9.78 -8.39
CA LEU A 201 2.80 10.15 -9.23
C LEU A 201 2.54 9.82 -10.70
N PRO A 202 3.03 10.68 -11.62
CA PRO A 202 3.12 10.33 -13.03
C PRO A 202 3.90 9.01 -13.22
N GLU A 203 3.62 8.32 -14.32
CA GLU A 203 4.31 7.07 -14.72
C GLU A 203 4.27 5.96 -13.65
N SER A 204 3.26 5.98 -12.79
CA SER A 204 3.06 4.96 -11.75
C SER A 204 1.93 4.00 -12.12
N THR A 205 1.99 2.78 -11.57
CA THR A 205 0.91 1.80 -11.67
C THR A 205 -0.40 2.32 -11.07
N LEU A 206 -0.31 3.22 -10.08
CA LEU A 206 -1.48 3.83 -9.45
C LEU A 206 -2.15 4.85 -10.39
N MET A 207 -1.37 5.60 -11.17
CA MET A 207 -1.91 6.47 -12.22
C MET A 207 -2.65 5.65 -13.30
N MET A 208 -2.16 4.46 -13.61
CA MET A 208 -2.82 3.55 -14.54
C MET A 208 -4.14 3.02 -13.99
N LEU A 209 -4.18 2.66 -12.69
CA LEU A 209 -5.38 2.19 -12.01
C LEU A 209 -6.50 3.25 -12.06
N ILE A 210 -6.21 4.50 -11.68
CA ILE A 210 -7.22 5.57 -11.73
C ILE A 210 -7.63 5.91 -13.17
N SER A 211 -6.72 5.76 -14.14
CA SER A 211 -7.04 5.93 -15.56
C SER A 211 -7.86 4.77 -16.14
N ALA A 212 -7.83 3.60 -15.48
CA ALA A 212 -8.71 2.49 -15.81
C ALA A 212 -10.12 2.70 -15.23
N PHE A 213 -10.22 3.35 -14.07
CA PHE A 213 -11.50 3.63 -13.39
C PHE A 213 -12.25 4.75 -14.11
N ALA A 214 -11.56 5.83 -14.43
CA ALA A 214 -12.02 6.90 -15.30
C ALA A 214 -11.23 6.86 -16.63
N THR A 215 -11.47 7.73 -17.56
CA THR A 215 -10.60 7.84 -18.73
C THR A 215 -9.31 8.60 -18.38
N ARG A 216 -8.21 8.29 -19.11
CA ARG A 216 -6.96 9.07 -18.96
C ARG A 216 -7.19 10.57 -19.13
N GLU A 217 -8.03 10.97 -20.06
CA GLU A 217 -8.36 12.37 -20.33
C GLU A 217 -9.04 13.02 -19.11
N MET A 218 -10.05 12.36 -18.52
CA MET A 218 -10.73 12.85 -17.31
C MET A 218 -9.78 12.99 -16.14
N VAL A 219 -8.92 11.99 -15.93
CA VAL A 219 -7.90 12.02 -14.86
C VAL A 219 -6.94 13.19 -15.07
N MET A 220 -6.41 13.36 -16.28
CA MET A 220 -5.47 14.45 -16.58
C MET A 220 -6.11 15.83 -16.41
N ASN A 221 -7.37 16.00 -16.81
CA ASN A 221 -8.10 17.25 -16.59
C ASN A 221 -8.28 17.53 -15.10
N ALA A 222 -8.66 16.53 -14.29
CA ALA A 222 -8.78 16.68 -12.85
C ALA A 222 -7.43 17.04 -12.21
N TYR A 223 -6.32 16.47 -12.68
CA TYR A 223 -4.98 16.81 -12.20
C TYR A 223 -4.57 18.25 -12.56
N GLN A 224 -4.89 18.73 -13.77
CA GLN A 224 -4.63 20.12 -14.14
C GLN A 224 -5.40 21.11 -13.26
N GLU A 225 -6.66 20.79 -12.96
CA GLU A 225 -7.46 21.63 -12.07
C GLU A 225 -6.93 21.56 -10.64
N ALA A 226 -6.56 20.38 -10.14
CA ALA A 226 -5.95 20.22 -8.81
C ALA A 226 -4.63 21.01 -8.67
N ILE A 227 -3.79 21.04 -9.71
CA ILE A 227 -2.56 21.82 -9.72
C ILE A 227 -2.88 23.33 -9.65
N LYS A 228 -3.85 23.78 -10.45
CA LYS A 228 -4.27 25.18 -10.49
C LYS A 228 -4.84 25.65 -9.15
N GLU A 229 -5.59 24.79 -8.47
CA GLU A 229 -6.20 25.07 -7.17
C GLU A 229 -5.28 24.71 -5.98
N GLU A 230 -4.00 24.41 -6.24
CA GLU A 230 -2.95 24.15 -5.24
C GLU A 230 -3.27 22.97 -4.30
N TYR A 231 -3.94 21.93 -4.81
CA TYR A 231 -4.15 20.68 -4.06
C TYR A 231 -2.83 20.00 -3.70
N ARG A 232 -2.79 19.38 -2.53
CA ARG A 232 -1.62 18.63 -2.05
C ARG A 232 -1.64 17.22 -2.60
N PHE A 233 -0.56 16.83 -3.23
CA PHE A 233 -0.42 15.55 -3.90
C PHE A 233 0.18 14.49 -2.99
N PHE A 234 0.06 13.23 -3.40
CA PHE A 234 0.60 12.04 -2.76
C PHE A 234 -0.01 11.78 -1.38
N SER A 235 0.83 11.57 -0.37
CA SER A 235 0.40 11.20 0.98
C SER A 235 0.13 12.43 1.88
N PHE A 236 0.04 13.63 1.31
CA PHE A 236 -0.02 14.88 2.10
C PHE A 236 -1.41 15.50 2.24
N GLY A 237 -2.44 14.76 1.88
CA GLY A 237 -3.73 15.08 2.44
C GLY A 237 -4.90 15.28 1.52
N ASP A 238 -4.74 15.73 0.27
CA ASP A 238 -5.90 15.91 -0.57
C ASP A 238 -6.21 14.62 -1.35
N SER A 239 -7.48 14.38 -1.61
CA SER A 239 -7.96 13.17 -2.29
C SER A 239 -8.94 13.50 -3.39
N MET A 240 -9.08 12.59 -4.32
CA MET A 240 -10.07 12.61 -5.39
C MET A 240 -11.11 11.54 -5.18
N LEU A 241 -12.30 11.79 -5.65
CA LEU A 241 -13.41 10.85 -5.72
C LEU A 241 -13.68 10.51 -7.18
N LEU A 242 -13.64 9.22 -7.49
CA LEU A 242 -14.00 8.64 -8.79
C LEU A 242 -15.34 7.90 -8.64
N TYR A 243 -16.35 8.24 -9.44
CA TYR A 243 -17.70 7.69 -9.38
C TYR A 243 -18.35 7.58 -10.76
#